data_b972765063aa4f0c40755d1363771e89
#
_entry.id   b972765063aa4f0c40755d1363771e89
#
_cell.length_a   1.000
_cell.length_b   1.000
_cell.length_c   1.000
_cell.angle_alpha   90.00
_cell.angle_beta   90.00
_cell.angle_gamma   90.00
#
_symmetry.space_group_name_H-M   'P 1'
#
loop_
_entity.id
_entity.type
_entity.pdbx_description
1 polymer ?
#
loop_
_entity_poly.entity_id
_entity_poly.type
_entity_poly.pdbx_seq_one_letter_code
_entity_poly.pdbx_strand_id
1 'polypeptide(L)'
;ASDGSEISLTGEVQSVALEPTQNSSNGQGSMPTFKAVISVDPLEGQKIYSGMSIEYKITTASSYGCLMVPSSAIVNTDSGTAVFAKPLTDENGNEIPFEETLPIPEGTEGIPEDYQLVPVETGIADSTNTEILGGLEEGTEVFLAGPSDLYADMSDNGMSVSMSVG
;
A
#
# COMPACT_ATOMS: atom_id res chain seq x y z
N ALA A 1 -1.74 -25.35 -30.94
CA ALA A 1 -0.50 -24.60 -30.73
C ALA A 1 -0.71 -23.69 -29.51
N SER A 2 -0.06 -23.99 -28.40
CA SER A 2 -0.06 -23.14 -27.20
C SER A 2 1.08 -22.15 -27.34
N ASP A 3 0.77 -20.93 -27.67
CA ASP A 3 1.78 -19.86 -27.75
C ASP A 3 2.04 -19.16 -26.41
N GLY A 4 1.42 -19.65 -25.32
CA GLY A 4 1.66 -19.14 -23.97
C GLY A 4 1.18 -17.70 -23.74
N SER A 5 0.31 -17.17 -24.60
CA SER A 5 -0.25 -15.85 -24.40
C SER A 5 -1.22 -15.84 -23.21
N GLU A 6 -0.93 -15.02 -22.20
CA GLU A 6 -1.87 -14.71 -21.14
C GLU A 6 -2.99 -13.83 -21.68
N ILE A 7 -4.22 -14.19 -21.34
CA ILE A 7 -5.41 -13.43 -21.68
C ILE A 7 -5.90 -12.78 -20.40
N SER A 8 -5.84 -11.46 -20.33
CA SER A 8 -6.44 -10.70 -19.23
C SER A 8 -7.88 -10.35 -19.57
N LEU A 9 -8.78 -10.66 -18.62
CA LEU A 9 -10.20 -10.34 -18.68
C LEU A 9 -10.56 -9.48 -17.48
N THR A 10 -11.39 -8.48 -17.71
CA THR A 10 -12.00 -7.71 -16.65
C THR A 10 -13.35 -8.31 -16.32
N GLY A 11 -13.73 -8.33 -15.06
CA GLY A 11 -14.98 -8.90 -14.61
C GLY A 11 -15.45 -8.31 -13.30
N GLU A 12 -16.69 -8.59 -12.96
CA GLU A 12 -17.33 -8.09 -11.74
C GLU A 12 -17.82 -9.25 -10.89
N VAL A 13 -17.56 -9.19 -9.58
CA VAL A 13 -18.04 -10.19 -8.62
C VAL A 13 -19.54 -10.03 -8.43
N GLN A 14 -20.31 -10.99 -8.90
CA GLN A 14 -21.78 -10.99 -8.79
C GLN A 14 -22.27 -11.54 -7.47
N SER A 15 -21.63 -12.57 -6.96
CA SER A 15 -21.98 -13.15 -5.67
C SER A 15 -20.84 -13.98 -5.09
N VAL A 16 -20.79 -14.06 -3.76
CA VAL A 16 -19.93 -14.97 -3.00
C VAL A 16 -20.79 -15.77 -2.05
N ALA A 17 -20.62 -17.10 -2.04
CA ALA A 17 -21.34 -17.95 -1.10
C ALA A 17 -20.89 -17.64 0.34
N LEU A 18 -21.85 -17.56 1.26
CA LEU A 18 -21.58 -17.36 2.68
C LEU A 18 -21.15 -18.64 3.40
N GLU A 19 -21.41 -19.80 2.80
CA GLU A 19 -21.03 -21.10 3.35
C GLU A 19 -19.83 -21.66 2.57
N PRO A 20 -18.84 -22.22 3.28
CA PRO A 20 -17.71 -22.85 2.62
C PRO A 20 -18.12 -24.14 1.93
N THR A 21 -17.52 -24.41 0.80
CA THR A 21 -17.65 -25.70 0.12
C THR A 21 -16.93 -26.75 0.97
N GLN A 22 -17.68 -27.76 1.45
CA GLN A 22 -17.07 -28.88 2.17
C GLN A 22 -16.32 -29.76 1.19
N ASN A 23 -15.01 -29.67 1.20
CA ASN A 23 -14.17 -30.63 0.50
C ASN A 23 -13.90 -31.79 1.47
N SER A 24 -14.62 -32.89 1.24
CA SER A 24 -14.44 -34.17 1.99
C SER A 24 -13.16 -34.86 1.54
N SER A 25 -12.00 -34.27 1.74
CA SER A 25 -10.73 -34.96 1.60
C SER A 25 -10.15 -35.25 2.97
N ASN A 26 -10.02 -36.54 3.23
CA ASN A 26 -9.47 -37.19 4.40
C ASN A 26 -8.29 -36.43 5.05
N GLY A 27 -8.51 -35.88 6.23
CA GLY A 27 -7.54 -35.88 7.32
C GLY A 27 -6.38 -34.90 7.32
N GLN A 28 -6.30 -33.92 6.44
CA GLN A 28 -5.32 -32.84 6.51
C GLN A 28 -6.06 -31.51 6.34
N GLY A 29 -5.89 -30.59 7.28
CA GLY A 29 -6.63 -29.34 7.34
C GLY A 29 -6.65 -28.56 6.02
N SER A 30 -7.71 -28.76 5.22
CA SER A 30 -7.91 -28.01 4.01
C SER A 30 -8.49 -26.64 4.37
N MET A 31 -7.94 -25.59 3.79
CA MET A 31 -8.51 -24.25 3.91
C MET A 31 -9.95 -24.23 3.37
N PRO A 32 -10.88 -23.58 4.06
CA PRO A 32 -12.25 -23.44 3.57
C PRO A 32 -12.24 -22.65 2.25
N THR A 33 -12.96 -23.14 1.25
CA THR A 33 -13.13 -22.48 -0.04
C THR A 33 -14.57 -22.02 -0.21
N PHE A 34 -14.74 -20.83 -0.77
CA PHE A 34 -16.05 -20.24 -1.02
C PHE A 34 -16.31 -20.14 -2.52
N LYS A 35 -17.52 -20.46 -2.93
CA LYS A 35 -17.92 -20.33 -4.34
C LYS A 35 -18.18 -18.86 -4.63
N ALA A 36 -17.51 -18.31 -5.63
CA ALA A 36 -17.81 -16.99 -6.19
C ALA A 36 -18.31 -17.11 -7.63
N VAL A 37 -19.21 -16.21 -8.00
CA VAL A 37 -19.67 -16.05 -9.37
C VAL A 37 -19.19 -14.69 -9.85
N ILE A 38 -18.45 -14.69 -10.94
CA ILE A 38 -17.88 -13.50 -11.57
C ILE A 38 -18.42 -13.41 -12.98
N SER A 39 -18.99 -12.26 -13.35
CA SER A 39 -19.25 -11.95 -14.75
C SER A 39 -17.96 -11.43 -15.38
N VAL A 40 -17.68 -11.85 -16.58
CA VAL A 40 -16.52 -11.35 -17.35
C VAL A 40 -17.01 -10.74 -18.66
N ASP A 41 -16.35 -9.65 -19.05
CA ASP A 41 -16.63 -9.02 -20.32
C ASP A 41 -16.06 -9.89 -21.45
N PRO A 42 -16.88 -10.25 -22.46
CA PRO A 42 -16.42 -11.08 -23.55
C PRO A 42 -15.42 -10.30 -24.42
N LEU A 43 -14.24 -10.87 -24.62
CA LEU A 43 -13.30 -10.38 -25.61
C LEU A 43 -13.61 -10.97 -26.97
N GLU A 44 -13.70 -10.13 -28.00
CA GLU A 44 -13.91 -10.58 -29.36
C GLU A 44 -12.82 -11.57 -29.82
N GLY A 45 -13.24 -12.74 -30.29
CA GLY A 45 -12.34 -13.78 -30.77
C GLY A 45 -11.78 -14.72 -29.72
N GLN A 46 -12.05 -14.49 -28.43
CA GLN A 46 -11.61 -15.35 -27.34
C GLN A 46 -12.71 -16.32 -26.90
N LYS A 47 -12.34 -17.57 -26.68
CA LYS A 47 -13.26 -18.61 -26.22
C LYS A 47 -12.81 -19.11 -24.85
N ILE A 48 -13.68 -18.94 -23.84
CA ILE A 48 -13.49 -19.49 -22.51
C ILE A 48 -14.21 -20.84 -22.46
N TYR A 49 -13.51 -21.87 -22.00
CA TYR A 49 -14.05 -23.22 -21.89
C TYR A 49 -14.19 -23.59 -20.41
N SER A 50 -15.22 -24.40 -20.14
CA SER A 50 -15.38 -25.02 -18.82
C SER A 50 -14.16 -25.90 -18.48
N GLY A 51 -13.66 -25.77 -17.26
CA GLY A 51 -12.48 -26.52 -16.77
C GLY A 51 -11.13 -25.83 -16.99
N MET A 52 -11.11 -24.63 -17.55
CA MET A 52 -9.87 -23.82 -17.58
C MET A 52 -9.53 -23.32 -16.19
N SER A 53 -8.24 -23.33 -15.84
CA SER A 53 -7.72 -22.66 -14.65
C SER A 53 -7.53 -21.19 -14.93
N ILE A 54 -7.88 -20.36 -13.99
CA ILE A 54 -7.69 -18.90 -14.05
C ILE A 54 -6.91 -18.43 -12.84
N GLU A 55 -6.10 -17.40 -13.03
CA GLU A 55 -5.56 -16.57 -11.96
C GLU A 55 -6.39 -15.29 -11.91
N TYR A 56 -6.68 -14.79 -10.73
CA TYR A 56 -7.48 -13.59 -10.59
C TYR A 56 -6.92 -12.67 -9.51
N LYS A 57 -7.11 -11.37 -9.73
CA LYS A 57 -6.84 -10.31 -8.76
C LYS A 57 -8.14 -9.59 -8.48
N ILE A 58 -8.51 -9.50 -7.20
CA ILE A 58 -9.72 -8.78 -6.78
C ILE A 58 -9.30 -7.45 -6.19
N THR A 59 -9.83 -6.35 -6.75
CA THR A 59 -9.70 -5.02 -6.16
C THR A 59 -10.86 -4.82 -5.20
N THR A 60 -10.57 -4.70 -3.91
CA THR A 60 -11.59 -4.54 -2.86
C THR A 60 -11.88 -3.08 -2.55
N ALA A 61 -10.91 -2.21 -2.81
CA ALA A 61 -11.05 -0.76 -2.67
C ALA A 61 -10.14 -0.07 -3.70
N SER A 62 -10.51 1.12 -4.11
CA SER A 62 -9.68 1.97 -4.98
C SER A 62 -9.90 3.44 -4.63
N SER A 63 -8.83 4.21 -4.68
CA SER A 63 -8.85 5.66 -4.56
C SER A 63 -8.14 6.26 -5.77
N TYR A 64 -8.62 7.39 -6.25
CA TYR A 64 -8.09 8.06 -7.43
C TYR A 64 -7.65 9.47 -7.07
N GLY A 65 -6.49 9.91 -7.59
CA GLY A 65 -5.94 11.24 -7.30
C GLY A 65 -5.62 11.43 -5.83
N CYS A 66 -5.21 10.36 -5.14
CA CYS A 66 -4.85 10.36 -3.73
C CYS A 66 -3.34 10.59 -3.55
N LEU A 67 -3.00 11.19 -2.42
CA LEU A 67 -1.62 11.30 -1.98
C LEU A 67 -1.19 9.96 -1.37
N MET A 68 -0.03 9.45 -1.77
CA MET A 68 0.47 8.14 -1.30
C MET A 68 1.91 8.22 -0.83
N VAL A 69 2.20 7.45 0.20
CA VAL A 69 3.57 7.20 0.66
C VAL A 69 3.86 5.70 0.63
N PRO A 70 5.12 5.28 0.47
CA PRO A 70 5.49 3.89 0.71
C PRO A 70 5.06 3.44 2.11
N SER A 71 4.44 2.26 2.23
CA SER A 71 3.97 1.75 3.52
C SER A 71 5.11 1.58 4.54
N SER A 72 6.35 1.44 4.06
CA SER A 72 7.56 1.41 4.89
C SER A 72 7.95 2.76 5.51
N ALA A 73 7.39 3.89 5.03
CA ALA A 73 7.59 5.20 5.63
C ALA A 73 6.68 5.45 6.84
N ILE A 74 5.66 4.62 7.02
CA ILE A 74 4.67 4.77 8.07
C ILE A 74 5.26 4.27 9.41
N VAL A 75 5.20 5.14 10.41
CA VAL A 75 5.63 4.85 11.78
C VAL A 75 4.42 4.87 12.70
N ASN A 76 4.28 3.85 13.53
CA ASN A 76 3.25 3.83 14.57
C ASN A 76 3.84 4.40 15.86
N THR A 77 3.19 5.41 16.40
CA THR A 77 3.56 6.05 17.67
C THR A 77 2.45 5.87 18.71
N ASP A 78 2.71 6.19 19.96
CA ASP A 78 1.68 6.17 21.01
C ASP A 78 0.54 7.16 20.73
N SER A 79 0.82 8.19 19.91
CA SER A 79 -0.16 9.22 19.50
C SER A 79 -0.88 8.90 18.18
N GLY A 80 -0.56 7.78 17.53
CA GLY A 80 -1.16 7.37 16.26
C GLY A 80 -0.13 7.14 15.15
N THR A 81 -0.58 7.23 13.93
CA THR A 81 0.23 7.01 12.74
C THR A 81 0.96 8.30 12.35
N ALA A 82 2.25 8.20 12.05
CA ALA A 82 3.08 9.33 11.67
C ALA A 82 4.09 8.95 10.57
N VAL A 83 4.74 9.94 10.00
CA VAL A 83 5.88 9.78 9.07
C VAL A 83 6.98 10.76 9.42
N PHE A 84 8.22 10.41 9.12
CA PHE A 84 9.30 11.39 9.10
C PHE A 84 9.28 12.12 7.77
N ALA A 85 9.05 13.43 7.81
CA ALA A 85 8.92 14.26 6.63
C ALA A 85 9.76 15.52 6.73
N LYS A 86 10.24 15.98 5.59
CA LYS A 86 10.98 17.22 5.46
C LYS A 86 10.03 18.35 5.07
N PRO A 87 10.08 19.52 5.72
CA PRO A 87 9.27 20.66 5.35
C PRO A 87 9.48 21.08 3.89
N LEU A 88 8.40 21.44 3.23
CA LEU A 88 8.47 22.07 1.91
C LEU A 88 9.15 23.44 2.01
N THR A 89 9.71 23.92 0.91
CA THR A 89 10.28 25.26 0.82
C THR A 89 9.47 26.12 -0.14
N ASP A 90 9.25 27.38 0.22
CA ASP A 90 8.63 28.37 -0.65
C ASP A 90 9.57 28.80 -1.80
N GLU A 91 9.07 29.65 -2.72
CA GLU A 91 9.83 30.20 -3.84
C GLU A 91 11.05 31.06 -3.40
N ASN A 92 11.09 31.49 -2.14
CA ASN A 92 12.16 32.29 -1.56
C ASN A 92 13.19 31.42 -0.79
N GLY A 93 12.94 30.10 -0.71
CA GLY A 93 13.79 29.16 0.01
C GLY A 93 13.52 29.08 1.52
N ASN A 94 12.39 29.62 2.01
CA ASN A 94 11.99 29.48 3.39
C ASN A 94 11.21 28.19 3.60
N GLU A 95 11.43 27.51 4.72
CA GLU A 95 10.67 26.34 5.09
C GLU A 95 9.22 26.68 5.40
N ILE A 96 8.31 25.87 4.88
CA ILE A 96 6.87 25.91 5.21
C ILE A 96 6.67 24.91 6.35
N PRO A 97 6.40 25.37 7.58
CA PRO A 97 6.29 24.48 8.75
C PRO A 97 5.05 23.61 8.61
N PHE A 98 5.14 22.37 9.12
CA PHE A 98 3.97 21.51 9.25
C PHE A 98 3.00 22.10 10.29
N GLU A 99 1.70 21.86 10.10
CA GLU A 99 0.66 22.31 11.04
C GLU A 99 0.84 21.66 12.42
N GLU A 100 1.23 20.39 12.45
CA GLU A 100 1.46 19.62 13.66
C GLU A 100 2.71 18.74 13.53
N THR A 101 3.46 18.63 14.61
CA THR A 101 4.62 17.73 14.70
C THR A 101 4.61 17.01 16.04
N LEU A 102 5.13 15.79 16.06
CA LEU A 102 5.28 14.98 17.27
C LEU A 102 6.73 15.00 17.76
N PRO A 103 6.95 14.82 19.05
CA PRO A 103 8.31 14.62 19.56
C PRO A 103 8.86 13.30 18.99
N ILE A 104 10.11 13.34 18.55
CA ILE A 104 10.81 12.14 18.11
C ILE A 104 11.08 11.25 19.32
N PRO A 105 10.70 9.96 19.30
CA PRO A 105 10.93 9.06 20.43
C PRO A 105 12.42 8.93 20.77
N GLU A 106 12.73 8.81 22.06
CA GLU A 106 14.10 8.58 22.51
C GLU A 106 14.65 7.25 21.93
N GLY A 107 15.89 7.28 21.44
CA GLY A 107 16.51 6.11 20.81
C GLY A 107 16.20 5.94 19.31
N THR A 108 15.53 6.92 18.70
CA THR A 108 15.41 6.95 17.23
C THR A 108 16.72 7.50 16.67
N GLU A 109 17.47 6.65 15.97
CA GLU A 109 18.74 7.00 15.31
C GLU A 109 18.60 6.98 13.79
N GLY A 110 19.50 7.65 13.08
CA GLY A 110 19.56 7.60 11.62
C GLY A 110 18.57 8.50 10.88
N ILE A 111 17.76 9.28 11.60
CA ILE A 111 16.88 10.28 10.97
C ILE A 111 17.68 11.58 10.76
N PRO A 112 17.72 12.15 9.54
CA PRO A 112 18.37 13.41 9.29
C PRO A 112 17.73 14.56 10.10
N GLU A 113 18.53 15.56 10.51
CA GLU A 113 18.09 16.66 11.38
C GLU A 113 17.02 17.56 10.75
N ASP A 114 16.90 17.55 9.42
CA ASP A 114 15.92 18.32 8.66
C ASP A 114 14.56 17.61 8.51
N TYR A 115 14.41 16.40 9.09
CA TYR A 115 13.14 15.68 9.11
C TYR A 115 12.43 15.85 10.45
N GLN A 116 11.12 15.98 10.39
CA GLN A 116 10.24 16.12 11.54
C GLN A 116 9.25 14.94 11.56
N LEU A 117 8.84 14.51 12.73
CA LEU A 117 7.82 13.48 12.89
C LEU A 117 6.44 14.12 12.76
N VAL A 118 5.73 13.85 11.68
CA VAL A 118 4.47 14.48 11.33
C VAL A 118 3.34 13.46 11.48
N PRO A 119 2.30 13.74 12.28
CA PRO A 119 1.13 12.88 12.38
C PRO A 119 0.38 12.88 11.04
N VAL A 120 -0.08 11.71 10.60
CA VAL A 120 -0.80 11.55 9.35
C VAL A 120 -2.08 10.75 9.53
N GLU A 121 -3.12 11.14 8.79
CA GLU A 121 -4.32 10.35 8.64
C GLU A 121 -4.15 9.44 7.41
N THR A 122 -4.33 8.14 7.61
CA THR A 122 -4.13 7.14 6.54
C THR A 122 -5.46 6.61 6.03
N GLY A 123 -5.53 6.35 4.73
CA GLY A 123 -6.66 5.73 4.06
C GLY A 123 -6.40 4.28 3.66
N ILE A 124 -6.64 3.97 2.40
CA ILE A 124 -6.43 2.64 1.84
C ILE A 124 -4.94 2.33 1.76
N ALA A 125 -4.57 1.11 2.13
CA ALA A 125 -3.20 0.63 1.99
C ALA A 125 -3.15 -0.67 1.18
N ASP A 126 -2.10 -0.81 0.41
CA ASP A 126 -1.72 -2.07 -0.23
C ASP A 126 -0.38 -2.59 0.33
N SER A 127 0.21 -3.58 -0.32
CA SER A 127 1.50 -4.16 0.11
C SER A 127 2.70 -3.22 -0.05
N THR A 128 2.53 -2.11 -0.75
CA THR A 128 3.63 -1.22 -1.15
C THR A 128 3.40 0.21 -0.68
N ASN A 129 2.16 0.71 -0.82
CA ASN A 129 1.81 2.10 -0.59
C ASN A 129 0.64 2.24 0.38
N THR A 130 0.60 3.35 1.07
CA THR A 130 -0.48 3.77 1.96
C THR A 130 -0.97 5.16 1.52
N GLU A 131 -2.27 5.29 1.36
CA GLU A 131 -2.94 6.56 1.10
C GLU A 131 -2.83 7.48 2.30
N ILE A 132 -2.56 8.76 2.05
CA ILE A 132 -2.56 9.83 3.05
C ILE A 132 -3.77 10.71 2.82
N LEU A 133 -4.63 10.80 3.83
CA LEU A 133 -5.84 11.62 3.82
C LEU A 133 -5.60 13.01 4.41
N GLY A 134 -4.57 13.15 5.24
CA GLY A 134 -4.21 14.41 5.89
C GLY A 134 -2.84 14.37 6.58
N GLY A 135 -2.33 15.55 6.91
CA GLY A 135 -1.04 15.74 7.59
C GLY A 135 0.12 16.07 6.66
N LEU A 136 0.02 15.78 5.37
CA LEU A 136 1.06 16.06 4.38
C LEU A 136 0.47 16.73 3.13
N GLU A 137 1.33 17.46 2.43
CA GLU A 137 1.03 18.07 1.13
C GLU A 137 1.80 17.34 0.01
N GLU A 138 1.29 17.47 -1.22
CA GLU A 138 1.97 16.95 -2.41
C GLU A 138 3.38 17.58 -2.55
N GLY A 139 4.36 16.73 -2.88
CA GLY A 139 5.75 17.15 -3.00
C GLY A 139 6.56 17.04 -1.70
N THR A 140 5.92 16.74 -0.56
CA THR A 140 6.63 16.50 0.71
C THR A 140 7.54 15.28 0.58
N GLU A 141 8.79 15.44 0.98
CA GLU A 141 9.78 14.37 1.02
C GLU A 141 9.63 13.58 2.32
N VAL A 142 9.49 12.24 2.22
CA VAL A 142 9.36 11.35 3.37
C VAL A 142 10.57 10.43 3.50
N PHE A 143 10.97 10.18 4.75
CA PHE A 143 12.07 9.28 5.06
C PHE A 143 11.59 7.83 5.08
N LEU A 144 12.32 6.95 4.41
CA LEU A 144 12.04 5.52 4.46
C LEU A 144 12.85 4.89 5.58
N ALA A 145 12.18 4.50 6.64
CA ALA A 145 12.77 3.64 7.64
C ALA A 145 12.87 2.21 7.10
N GLY A 146 14.07 1.68 7.01
CA GLY A 146 14.28 0.27 6.62
C GLY A 146 13.66 -0.69 7.64
N PRO A 147 13.29 -1.93 7.24
CA PRO A 147 12.48 -2.85 8.04
C PRO A 147 13.19 -3.50 9.23
N SER A 148 14.20 -3.04 9.81
CA SER A 148 14.79 -3.53 11.06
C SER A 148 15.91 -2.67 11.64
N ASP A 149 16.23 -1.56 11.02
CA ASP A 149 17.47 -0.85 11.35
C ASP A 149 17.23 0.45 12.13
N LEU A 150 16.00 0.70 12.57
CA LEU A 150 15.70 1.81 13.48
C LEU A 150 16.38 1.67 14.85
N TYR A 151 17.04 0.53 15.09
CA TYR A 151 17.71 0.22 16.36
C TYR A 151 19.14 -0.32 16.20
N ALA A 152 19.69 -0.38 14.97
CA ALA A 152 21.04 -0.91 14.74
C ALA A 152 21.77 -0.06 13.69
N ASP A 153 22.69 0.76 14.16
CA ASP A 153 23.90 1.28 13.48
C ASP A 153 23.72 1.59 11.96
N MET A 154 22.97 2.65 11.64
CA MET A 154 22.88 3.16 10.27
C MET A 154 23.93 4.26 10.05
N SER A 155 25.16 3.85 9.83
CA SER A 155 26.12 4.69 9.14
C SER A 155 25.75 4.75 7.63
N ASP A 156 25.22 5.90 7.21
CA ASP A 156 25.47 6.47 5.89
C ASP A 156 24.64 5.96 4.69
N ASN A 157 23.29 5.76 4.78
CA ASN A 157 22.47 5.80 3.56
C ASN A 157 20.96 5.89 3.82
N GLY A 158 20.50 7.05 4.29
CA GLY A 158 19.07 7.40 4.25
C GLY A 158 18.62 7.55 2.79
N MET A 159 17.55 6.86 2.40
CA MET A 159 16.92 7.03 1.10
C MET A 159 15.66 7.87 1.27
N SER A 160 15.64 9.04 0.64
CA SER A 160 14.47 9.92 0.61
C SER A 160 13.68 9.69 -0.69
N VAL A 161 12.36 9.78 -0.59
CA VAL A 161 11.46 9.64 -1.74
C VAL A 161 10.46 10.79 -1.75
N SER A 162 10.35 11.45 -2.89
CA SER A 162 9.32 12.48 -3.10
C SER A 162 7.96 11.84 -3.36
N MET A 163 6.92 12.41 -2.80
CA MET A 163 5.55 11.99 -3.03
C MET A 163 5.05 12.46 -4.39
N SER A 164 4.29 11.61 -5.08
CA SER A 164 3.61 11.96 -6.32
C SER A 164 2.16 11.50 -6.28
N VAL A 165 1.30 12.24 -7.00
CA VAL A 165 -0.09 11.85 -7.27
C VAL A 165 -0.09 10.88 -8.45
N GLY A 166 -0.71 9.72 -8.27
CA GLY A 166 -0.88 8.69 -9.29
C GLY A 166 -2.30 8.62 -9.85
#